data_94ed2f7ffcfb073f34cd6f866d968a44
#
_entry.id   94ed2f7ffcfb073f34cd6f866d968a44
#
_cell.length_a   1.000
_cell.length_b   1.000
_cell.length_c   1.000
_cell.angle_alpha   90.00
_cell.angle_beta   90.00
_cell.angle_gamma   90.00
#
_symmetry.space_group_name_H-M   'P 1'
#
loop_
_entity.id
_entity.type
_entity.pdbx_description
1 polymer ?
#
loop_
_entity_poly.entity_id
_entity_poly.type
_entity_poly.pdbx_seq_one_letter_code
_entity_poly.pdbx_strand_id
1 'polypeptide(L)'
;MRNVSLFLLAPLAAACTSMAPPVAAPANACSPQALARYTGLTANEALAERMKRETGKTALRWVRPGMMVTMEYREDRLTVHIDAANKVERASCS
;
A
#
# COMPACT_ATOMS: atom_id res chain seq x y z
N MET A 1 12.40 15.83 -60.29
CA MET A 1 12.23 15.80 -59.80
C MET A 1 11.92 15.79 -58.78
N ARG A 2 11.74 15.67 -58.32
CA ARG A 2 11.42 15.71 -57.41
C ARG A 2 11.41 15.43 -56.35
N ASN A 3 11.34 15.35 -55.65
CA ASN A 3 11.31 15.08 -54.72
C ASN A 3 10.84 15.04 -53.69
N VAL A 4 10.58 14.87 -53.21
CA VAL A 4 10.03 14.78 -52.36
C VAL A 4 10.17 14.67 -51.19
N SER A 5 10.20 14.74 -50.61
CA SER A 5 10.32 14.64 -49.51
C SER A 5 9.73 14.47 -48.49
N LEU A 6 9.45 14.11 -48.03
CA LEU A 6 8.89 13.86 -47.12
C LEU A 6 9.04 13.88 -45.91
N PHE A 7 8.95 13.85 -45.21
CA PHE A 7 9.00 13.78 -44.08
C PHE A 7 8.59 13.51 -43.14
N LEU A 8 8.42 13.31 -42.60
CA LEU A 8 8.06 12.92 -41.78
C LEU A 8 8.09 13.12 -40.65
N LEU A 9 7.84 13.17 -39.93
CA LEU A 9 7.79 13.37 -38.92
C LEU A 9 7.54 12.83 -37.87
N ALA A 10 7.55 12.60 -37.22
CA ALA A 10 7.52 11.97 -36.29
C ALA A 10 7.13 12.38 -35.17
N PRO A 11 6.56 12.24 -34.60
CA PRO A 11 6.07 12.66 -33.56
C PRO A 11 6.36 12.33 -32.44
N LEU A 12 6.54 12.18 -31.84
CA LEU A 12 6.73 11.98 -30.85
C LEU A 12 6.20 11.74 -29.78
N ALA A 13 5.92 11.45 -29.35
CA ALA A 13 5.42 10.89 -28.53
C ALA A 13 5.63 11.13 -27.34
N ALA A 14 5.40 11.57 -26.76
CA ALA A 14 5.50 11.92 -25.66
C ALA A 14 5.30 11.14 -24.71
N ALA A 15 5.71 10.50 -24.35
CA ALA A 15 5.64 9.74 -23.41
C ALA A 15 5.36 10.16 -22.22
N CYS A 16 4.67 10.38 -21.83
CA CYS A 16 4.34 10.83 -20.75
C CYS A 16 4.47 10.08 -19.74
N THR A 17 5.13 9.84 -19.29
CA THR A 17 5.32 9.29 -18.24
C THR A 17 4.82 9.87 -17.24
N SER A 18 3.91 9.81 -16.94
CA SER A 18 3.43 10.38 -15.97
C SER A 18 3.79 9.85 -14.80
N MET A 19 4.36 10.30 -14.05
CA MET A 19 4.52 9.99 -12.88
C MET A 19 3.42 10.38 -12.17
N ALA A 20 2.55 9.67 -11.89
CA ALA A 20 1.46 10.03 -11.09
C ALA A 20 2.00 10.44 -9.77
N PRO A 21 1.55 11.47 -9.20
CA PRO A 21 1.96 11.84 -7.86
C PRO A 21 1.53 10.77 -6.93
N PRO A 22 2.16 10.61 -5.82
CA PRO A 22 1.75 9.62 -4.86
C PRO A 22 0.33 9.92 -4.46
N VAL A 23 -0.50 8.97 -4.58
CA VAL A 23 -1.88 9.14 -4.25
C VAL A 23 -2.01 9.06 -2.76
N ALA A 24 -2.66 10.01 -2.18
CA ALA A 24 -2.91 9.95 -0.75
C ALA A 24 -3.82 8.77 -0.48
N ALA A 25 -3.66 8.14 0.65
CA ALA A 25 -4.51 7.02 1.01
C ALA A 25 -5.95 7.49 1.10
N PRO A 26 -6.89 6.68 0.67
CA PRO A 26 -8.30 7.06 0.75
C PRO A 26 -8.72 7.29 2.20
N ALA A 27 -9.68 8.13 2.39
CA ALA A 27 -10.15 8.47 3.73
C ALA A 27 -10.62 7.24 4.49
N ASN A 28 -11.10 6.22 3.79
CA ASN A 28 -11.59 5.02 4.44
C ASN A 28 -10.56 3.89 4.43
N ALA A 29 -9.29 4.19 4.25
CA ALA A 29 -8.27 3.15 4.17
C ALA A 29 -8.16 2.35 5.45
N CYS A 30 -8.59 2.91 6.58
CA CYS A 30 -8.54 2.23 7.86
C CYS A 30 -9.89 1.66 8.28
N SER A 31 -10.86 1.62 7.40
CA SER A 31 -12.14 1.03 7.76
C SER A 31 -12.00 -0.48 7.88
N PRO A 32 -12.87 -1.13 8.65
CA PRO A 32 -12.79 -2.58 8.76
C PRO A 32 -12.91 -3.28 7.42
N GLN A 33 -13.72 -2.74 6.52
CA GLN A 33 -13.89 -3.35 5.21
C GLN A 33 -12.61 -3.23 4.39
N ALA A 34 -11.95 -2.07 4.45
CA ALA A 34 -10.73 -1.88 3.70
C ALA A 34 -9.60 -2.75 4.24
N LEU A 35 -9.54 -2.92 5.54
CA LEU A 35 -8.47 -3.71 6.14
C LEU A 35 -8.72 -5.20 6.04
N ALA A 36 -9.97 -5.61 5.83
CA ALA A 36 -10.29 -7.03 5.74
C ALA A 36 -9.63 -7.71 4.54
N ARG A 37 -9.24 -6.94 3.55
CA ARG A 37 -8.59 -7.52 2.36
C ARG A 37 -7.24 -8.14 2.67
N TYR A 38 -6.66 -7.82 3.81
CA TYR A 38 -5.37 -8.38 4.18
C TYR A 38 -5.52 -9.67 4.98
N THR A 39 -6.73 -10.02 5.41
CA THR A 39 -6.96 -11.19 6.23
C THR A 39 -6.54 -12.45 5.48
N GLY A 40 -5.81 -13.30 6.14
CA GLY A 40 -5.35 -14.56 5.56
C GLY A 40 -4.05 -14.46 4.79
N LEU A 41 -3.53 -13.25 4.61
CA LEU A 41 -2.24 -13.11 3.93
C LEU A 41 -1.10 -13.38 4.91
N THR A 42 -0.01 -13.89 4.39
CA THR A 42 1.13 -14.22 5.23
C THR A 42 1.88 -12.95 5.64
N ALA A 43 2.16 -12.83 6.93
CA ALA A 43 2.88 -11.68 7.44
C ALA A 43 4.33 -11.74 7.00
N ASN A 44 4.80 -10.69 6.35
CA ASN A 44 6.20 -10.56 5.95
C ASN A 44 6.48 -9.11 5.65
N GLU A 45 7.72 -8.82 5.34
CA GLU A 45 8.15 -7.46 5.06
C GLU A 45 7.43 -6.87 3.86
N ALA A 46 7.24 -7.64 2.83
CA ALA A 46 6.58 -7.13 1.62
C ALA A 46 5.15 -6.73 1.93
N LEU A 47 4.45 -7.52 2.75
CA LEU A 47 3.11 -7.18 3.13
C LEU A 47 3.10 -5.94 4.01
N ALA A 48 4.05 -5.82 4.93
CA ALA A 48 4.13 -4.66 5.78
C ALA A 48 4.30 -3.38 4.96
N GLU A 49 5.17 -3.41 3.97
CA GLU A 49 5.39 -2.24 3.13
C GLU A 49 4.15 -1.91 2.30
N ARG A 50 3.48 -2.94 1.81
CA ARG A 50 2.27 -2.74 1.05
C ARG A 50 1.17 -2.14 1.91
N MET A 51 0.97 -2.67 3.10
CA MET A 51 -0.07 -2.16 3.99
C MET A 51 0.20 -0.71 4.40
N LYS A 52 1.45 -0.40 4.71
CA LYS A 52 1.81 0.97 5.06
C LYS A 52 1.55 1.91 3.89
N ARG A 53 1.90 1.49 2.70
CA ARG A 53 1.71 2.33 1.53
C ARG A 53 0.22 2.54 1.23
N GLU A 54 -0.55 1.51 1.32
CA GLU A 54 -1.97 1.59 0.97
C GLU A 54 -2.81 2.29 2.02
N THR A 55 -2.36 2.33 3.27
CA THR A 55 -3.09 3.00 4.32
C THR A 55 -2.52 4.37 4.66
N GLY A 56 -1.36 4.70 4.13
CA GLY A 56 -0.72 5.96 4.44
C GLY A 56 -0.05 6.00 5.80
N LYS A 57 0.06 4.86 6.48
CA LYS A 57 0.71 4.83 7.78
C LYS A 57 2.21 4.63 7.63
N THR A 58 2.97 5.16 8.57
CA THR A 58 4.42 5.08 8.49
C THR A 58 5.00 3.96 9.34
N ALA A 59 4.21 3.39 10.24
CA ALA A 59 4.67 2.34 11.12
C ALA A 59 3.69 1.17 11.12
N LEU A 60 4.18 -0.01 11.42
CA LEU A 60 3.34 -1.18 11.50
C LEU A 60 3.84 -2.07 12.62
N ARG A 61 2.93 -2.56 13.43
CA ARG A 61 3.26 -3.46 14.53
C ARG A 61 2.56 -4.79 14.32
N TRP A 62 3.34 -5.86 14.34
CA TRP A 62 2.77 -7.20 14.28
C TRP A 62 2.49 -7.67 15.69
N VAL A 63 1.29 -8.18 15.91
CA VAL A 63 0.91 -8.70 17.21
C VAL A 63 0.66 -10.19 17.06
N ARG A 64 1.47 -10.99 17.73
CA ARG A 64 1.37 -12.45 17.66
C ARG A 64 0.50 -12.96 18.79
N PRO A 65 0.01 -14.19 18.68
CA PRO A 65 -0.80 -14.75 19.75
C PRO A 65 -0.06 -14.73 21.08
N GLY A 66 -0.72 -14.31 22.12
CA GLY A 66 -0.13 -14.24 23.44
C GLY A 66 0.75 -13.06 23.71
N MET A 67 0.96 -12.20 22.71
CA MET A 67 1.80 -11.05 22.92
C MET A 67 1.05 -9.96 23.65
N MET A 68 1.70 -9.35 24.63
CA MET A 68 1.10 -8.24 25.33
C MET A 68 1.26 -6.99 24.51
N VAL A 69 0.20 -6.22 24.43
CA VAL A 69 0.21 -4.99 23.65
C VAL A 69 -0.12 -3.85 24.55
N THR A 70 0.60 -2.76 24.44
CA THR A 70 0.25 -1.57 25.20
C THR A 70 -0.96 -0.92 24.56
N MET A 71 -1.69 -0.17 25.37
CA MET A 71 -2.93 0.44 24.93
C MET A 71 -2.74 1.82 24.34
N GLU A 72 -1.52 2.24 24.11
CA GLU A 72 -1.33 3.58 23.58
C GLU A 72 -1.78 3.65 22.14
N TYR A 73 -2.48 4.68 21.80
CA TYR A 73 -2.98 4.89 20.45
C TYR A 73 -1.98 5.72 19.65
N ARG A 74 -1.75 5.35 18.42
CA ARG A 74 -0.87 6.12 17.53
C ARG A 74 -1.53 6.24 16.17
N GLU A 75 -1.70 7.45 15.71
CA GLU A 75 -2.34 7.68 14.42
C GLU A 75 -1.49 7.24 13.25
N ASP A 76 -0.19 7.16 13.42
CA ASP A 76 0.72 6.85 12.32
C ASP A 76 1.03 5.36 12.23
N ARG A 77 0.35 4.53 12.99
CA ARG A 77 0.72 3.11 13.08
C ARG A 77 -0.43 2.19 12.74
N LEU A 78 -0.09 1.08 12.07
CA LEU A 78 -1.01 -0.02 11.89
C LEU A 78 -0.70 -1.06 12.94
N THR A 79 -1.70 -1.65 13.54
CA THR A 79 -1.52 -2.81 14.42
C THR A 79 -2.15 -3.98 13.70
N VAL A 80 -1.36 -5.00 13.42
CA VAL A 80 -1.80 -6.15 12.64
C VAL A 80 -1.68 -7.39 13.50
N HIS A 81 -2.81 -8.02 13.76
CA HIS A 81 -2.84 -9.25 14.56
C HIS A 81 -2.68 -10.44 13.65
N ILE A 82 -1.75 -11.31 13.98
CA ILE A 82 -1.49 -12.49 13.17
C ILE A 82 -1.71 -13.73 14.02
N ASP A 83 -2.04 -14.82 13.38
CA ASP A 83 -2.31 -16.07 14.08
C ASP A 83 -1.05 -16.92 14.19
N ALA A 84 -1.19 -18.12 14.74
CA ALA A 84 -0.04 -19.00 14.94
C ALA A 84 0.58 -19.45 13.62
N ALA A 85 -0.18 -19.37 12.53
CA ALA A 85 0.34 -19.72 11.21
C ALA A 85 0.95 -18.52 10.51
N ASN A 86 1.13 -17.42 11.20
CA ASN A 86 1.73 -16.19 10.66
C ASN A 86 0.86 -15.56 9.57
N LYS A 87 -0.45 -15.71 9.71
CA LYS A 87 -1.39 -15.11 8.77
C LYS A 87 -2.15 -13.99 9.45
N VAL A 88 -2.49 -12.98 8.68
CA VAL A 88 -3.20 -11.84 9.23
C VAL A 88 -4.60 -12.25 9.66
N GLU A 89 -4.95 -11.95 10.91
CA GLU A 89 -6.29 -12.17 11.42
C GLU A 89 -7.10 -10.90 11.29
N ARG A 90 -6.56 -9.79 11.67
CA ARG A 90 -7.23 -8.51 11.59
C ARG A 90 -6.21 -7.39 11.70
N ALA A 91 -6.59 -6.22 11.30
CA ALA A 91 -5.71 -5.06 11.36
C ALA A 91 -6.51 -3.84 11.79
N SER A 92 -5.85 -2.91 12.41
CA SER A 92 -6.46 -1.65 12.77
C SER A 92 -5.41 -0.54 12.70
N CYS A 93 -5.88 0.68 12.55
CA CYS A 93 -4.99 1.82 12.53
C CYS A 93 -4.91 2.40 13.92
N SER A 94 -3.96 1.96 14.69
CA SER A 94 -3.83 2.46 16.05
C SER A 94 -2.46 2.18 16.65
#